data_8a142544416fe3a98b951b18e1d1f356
#
_entry.id   8a142544416fe3a98b951b18e1d1f356
#
_cell.length_a   1.000
_cell.length_b   1.000
_cell.length_c   1.000
_cell.angle_alpha   90.00
_cell.angle_beta   90.00
_cell.angle_gamma   90.00
#
_symmetry.space_group_name_H-M   'P 1'
#
loop_
_entity.id
_entity.type
_entity.pdbx_description
1 polymer ?
#
loop_
_entity_poly.entity_id
_entity_poly.type
_entity_poly.pdbx_seq_one_letter_code
_entity_poly.pdbx_strand_id
1 'polypeptide(L)'
;MPAECAVYVTGISRKVYTENWKSRAANPHYNGVLECLYVGMTSRIPQERFTQHKSGTLSRKGQNLSSTIVKKYGRYLRPSLYQHIGPLSRAEALEVEKGLALELRRKGYAVWTN
;
A
#
# COMPACT_ATOMS: atom_id res chain seq x y z
N MET A 1 -22.23 -14.49 -2.62
CA MET A 1 -20.84 -14.58 -3.14
C MET A 1 -19.92 -13.83 -2.24
N PRO A 2 -18.86 -14.45 -1.76
CA PRO A 2 -17.88 -13.71 -0.98
C PRO A 2 -17.24 -12.65 -1.87
N ALA A 3 -16.96 -11.50 -1.28
CA ALA A 3 -16.25 -10.45 -1.99
C ALA A 3 -14.82 -10.91 -2.28
N GLU A 4 -14.38 -10.71 -3.51
CA GLU A 4 -12.99 -10.95 -3.88
C GLU A 4 -12.19 -9.69 -3.63
N CYS A 5 -11.02 -9.85 -3.03
CA CYS A 5 -10.12 -8.75 -2.75
C CYS A 5 -8.79 -8.97 -3.47
N ALA A 6 -8.10 -7.89 -3.76
CA ALA A 6 -6.75 -7.92 -4.31
C ALA A 6 -5.81 -7.20 -3.36
N VAL A 7 -4.61 -7.73 -3.20
CA VAL A 7 -3.52 -7.03 -2.52
C VAL A 7 -2.70 -6.34 -3.61
N TYR A 8 -2.29 -5.12 -3.35
CA TYR A 8 -1.50 -4.35 -4.31
C TYR A 8 -0.36 -3.60 -3.62
N VAL A 9 0.62 -3.21 -4.40
CA VAL A 9 1.78 -2.46 -3.92
C VAL A 9 1.96 -1.21 -4.78
N THR A 10 2.08 -0.07 -4.13
CA THR A 10 2.31 1.22 -4.77
C THR A 10 3.69 1.73 -4.40
N GLY A 11 4.46 2.17 -5.40
CA GLY A 11 5.70 2.90 -5.15
C GLY A 11 5.38 4.31 -4.67
N ILE A 12 6.01 4.73 -3.59
CA ILE A 12 5.80 6.05 -3.01
C ILE A 12 7.14 6.77 -2.87
N SER A 13 7.08 8.10 -2.82
CA SER A 13 8.28 8.93 -2.69
C SER A 13 9.04 8.62 -1.41
N ARG A 14 10.37 8.58 -1.47
CA ARG A 14 11.21 8.40 -0.28
C ARG A 14 11.08 9.55 0.71
N LYS A 15 10.50 10.67 0.30
CA LYS A 15 10.20 11.78 1.21
C LYS A 15 9.29 11.37 2.36
N VAL A 16 8.46 10.32 2.17
CA VAL A 16 7.60 9.83 3.24
C VAL A 16 8.43 9.39 4.45
N TYR A 17 9.57 8.77 4.21
CA TYR A 17 10.43 8.31 5.30
C TYR A 17 11.01 9.49 6.09
N THR A 18 11.40 10.55 5.41
CA THR A 18 11.96 11.74 6.04
C THR A 18 10.91 12.59 6.74
N GLU A 19 9.74 12.75 6.12
CA GLU A 19 8.71 13.68 6.58
C GLU A 19 7.69 13.07 7.55
N ASN A 20 7.57 11.74 7.57
CA ASN A 20 6.57 11.05 8.37
C ASN A 20 7.24 10.16 9.42
N TRP A 21 7.17 10.58 10.68
CA TRP A 21 7.81 9.84 11.77
C TRP A 21 7.22 8.43 11.96
N LYS A 22 5.93 8.24 11.64
CA LYS A 22 5.29 6.91 11.74
C LYS A 22 5.89 5.94 10.74
N SER A 23 6.24 6.43 9.55
CA SER A 23 6.91 5.62 8.54
C SER A 23 8.29 5.19 9.04
N ARG A 24 9.04 6.09 9.66
CA ARG A 24 10.35 5.75 10.25
C ARG A 24 10.20 4.73 11.37
N ALA A 25 9.21 4.91 12.24
CA ALA A 25 8.96 3.99 13.35
C ALA A 25 8.59 2.59 12.87
N ALA A 26 7.84 2.49 11.77
CA ALA A 26 7.45 1.21 11.20
C ALA A 26 8.59 0.51 10.45
N ASN A 27 9.65 1.24 10.08
CA ASN A 27 10.73 0.73 9.25
C ASN A 27 12.10 1.06 9.86
N PRO A 28 12.40 0.58 11.07
CA PRO A 28 13.63 0.97 11.78
C PRO A 28 14.91 0.47 11.09
N HIS A 29 14.82 -0.52 10.23
CA HIS A 29 15.98 -1.10 9.55
C HIS A 29 16.13 -0.63 8.10
N TYR A 30 15.32 0.33 7.68
CA TYR A 30 15.44 0.87 6.32
C TYR A 30 16.75 1.62 6.16
N ASN A 31 17.50 1.28 5.11
CA ASN A 31 18.83 1.84 4.86
C ASN A 31 18.86 3.02 3.88
N GLY A 32 17.71 3.43 3.36
CA GLY A 32 17.61 4.56 2.43
C GLY A 32 18.00 4.25 0.99
N VAL A 33 18.29 2.99 0.68
CA VAL A 33 18.73 2.59 -0.68
C VAL A 33 17.57 2.23 -1.58
N LEU A 34 16.69 1.32 -1.12
CA LEU A 34 15.53 0.91 -1.90
C LEU A 34 14.40 1.92 -1.76
N GLU A 35 13.39 1.79 -2.62
CA GLU A 35 12.26 2.71 -2.59
C GLU A 35 11.36 2.48 -1.38
N CYS A 36 10.47 3.42 -1.14
CA CYS A 36 9.40 3.26 -0.17
C CYS A 36 8.17 2.70 -0.88
N LEU A 37 7.42 1.85 -0.20
CA LEU A 37 6.26 1.16 -0.76
C LEU A 37 5.06 1.31 0.16
N TYR A 38 3.88 1.30 -0.43
CA TYR A 38 2.60 1.19 0.26
C TYR A 38 1.97 -0.12 -0.14
N VAL A 39 1.61 -0.95 0.83
CA VAL A 39 0.90 -2.21 0.60
C VAL A 39 -0.53 -2.05 1.10
N GLY A 40 -1.49 -2.35 0.25
CA GLY A 40 -2.89 -2.24 0.59
C GLY A 40 -3.71 -3.35 -0.02
N MET A 41 -5.01 -3.37 0.31
CA MET A 41 -5.95 -4.29 -0.30
C MET A 41 -7.17 -3.53 -0.80
N THR A 42 -7.86 -4.10 -1.79
CA THR A 42 -9.04 -3.49 -2.37
C THR A 42 -9.99 -4.56 -2.89
N SER A 43 -11.30 -4.27 -2.84
CA SER A 43 -12.31 -5.08 -3.52
C SER A 43 -12.49 -4.65 -4.97
N ARG A 44 -11.74 -3.67 -5.42
CA ARG A 44 -11.76 -3.14 -6.77
C ARG A 44 -10.49 -3.53 -7.50
N ILE A 45 -10.40 -3.13 -8.77
CA ILE A 45 -9.16 -3.28 -9.54
C ILE A 45 -8.10 -2.35 -8.92
N PRO A 46 -6.85 -2.82 -8.69
CA PRO A 46 -5.82 -1.99 -8.07
C PRO A 46 -5.61 -0.63 -8.74
N GLN A 47 -5.70 -0.55 -10.08
CA GLN A 47 -5.56 0.71 -10.79
C GLN A 47 -6.64 1.72 -10.39
N GLU A 48 -7.88 1.27 -10.21
CA GLU A 48 -8.97 2.13 -9.76
C GLU A 48 -8.72 2.63 -8.34
N ARG A 49 -8.23 1.75 -7.47
CA ARG A 49 -7.94 2.11 -6.08
C ARG A 49 -6.81 3.12 -6.02
N PHE A 50 -5.77 2.92 -6.82
CA PHE A 50 -4.67 3.87 -6.90
C PHE A 50 -5.17 5.25 -7.36
N THR A 51 -6.02 5.29 -8.38
CA THR A 51 -6.61 6.53 -8.88
C THR A 51 -7.43 7.22 -7.78
N GLN A 52 -8.23 6.46 -7.02
CA GLN A 52 -9.00 7.02 -5.90
C GLN A 52 -8.08 7.64 -4.85
N HIS A 53 -7.01 6.96 -4.49
CA HIS A 53 -6.04 7.48 -3.52
C HIS A 53 -5.43 8.79 -4.01
N LYS A 54 -5.01 8.84 -5.25
CA LYS A 54 -4.37 10.04 -5.82
C LYS A 54 -5.34 11.21 -5.93
N SER A 55 -6.59 10.96 -6.27
CA SER A 55 -7.60 12.03 -6.43
C SER A 55 -8.20 12.50 -5.10
N GLY A 56 -8.00 11.74 -4.02
CA GLY A 56 -8.57 12.08 -2.73
C GLY A 56 -10.07 11.89 -2.65
N THR A 57 -10.62 10.92 -3.38
CA THR A 57 -12.05 10.63 -3.41
C THR A 57 -12.61 10.37 -2.02
N LEU A 58 -13.75 10.98 -1.71
CA LEU A 58 -14.44 10.77 -0.44
C LEU A 58 -15.53 9.72 -0.57
N SER A 59 -15.83 9.05 0.55
CA SER A 59 -16.95 8.12 0.61
C SER A 59 -18.27 8.88 0.70
N ARG A 60 -19.40 8.14 0.60
CA ARG A 60 -20.75 8.73 0.75
C ARG A 60 -20.94 9.41 2.10
N LYS A 61 -20.20 8.97 3.12
CA LYS A 61 -20.28 9.55 4.47
C LYS A 61 -19.31 10.71 4.65
N GLY A 62 -18.66 11.17 3.59
CA GLY A 62 -17.67 12.23 3.67
C GLY A 62 -16.31 11.78 4.18
N GLN A 63 -16.13 10.48 4.40
CA GLN A 63 -14.84 9.95 4.84
C GLN A 63 -13.88 9.87 3.65
N ASN A 64 -12.62 10.17 3.91
CA ASN A 64 -11.59 10.08 2.89
C ASN A 64 -11.33 8.60 2.54
N LEU A 65 -11.62 8.20 1.30
CA LEU A 65 -11.37 6.85 0.82
C LEU A 65 -9.91 6.61 0.46
N SER A 66 -9.15 7.68 0.29
CA SER A 66 -7.75 7.55 -0.06
C SER A 66 -6.88 7.42 1.18
N SER A 67 -5.74 6.76 1.03
CA SER A 67 -4.67 6.84 2.00
C SER A 67 -4.03 8.21 1.85
N THR A 68 -3.85 8.92 2.97
CA THR A 68 -3.13 10.20 2.97
C THR A 68 -1.72 10.03 2.42
N ILE A 69 -1.09 8.90 2.75
CA ILE A 69 0.26 8.57 2.28
C ILE A 69 0.27 8.46 0.75
N VAL A 70 -0.66 7.71 0.16
CA VAL A 70 -0.69 7.54 -1.29
C VAL A 70 -1.06 8.83 -2.00
N LYS A 71 -2.00 9.60 -1.44
CA LYS A 71 -2.38 10.88 -2.02
C LYS A 71 -1.19 11.84 -2.11
N LYS A 72 -0.40 11.92 -1.05
CA LYS A 72 0.72 12.84 -0.96
C LYS A 72 1.99 12.33 -1.65
N TYR A 73 2.29 11.03 -1.50
CA TYR A 73 3.57 10.46 -1.90
C TYR A 73 3.48 9.41 -3.00
N GLY A 74 2.26 8.96 -3.37
CA GLY A 74 2.08 7.92 -4.36
C GLY A 74 2.64 8.29 -5.73
N ARG A 75 3.34 7.36 -6.37
CA ARG A 75 3.96 7.56 -7.67
C ARG A 75 3.40 6.63 -8.74
N TYR A 76 3.42 5.33 -8.50
CA TYR A 76 2.98 4.34 -9.49
C TYR A 76 2.75 3.00 -8.82
N LEU A 77 1.92 2.16 -9.45
CA LEU A 77 1.75 0.78 -9.00
C LEU A 77 3.00 -0.04 -9.32
N ARG A 78 3.25 -1.05 -8.51
CA ARG A 78 4.36 -1.99 -8.68
C ARG A 78 3.83 -3.40 -8.95
N PRO A 79 3.27 -3.67 -10.16
CA PRO A 79 2.63 -4.97 -10.44
C PRO A 79 3.54 -6.17 -10.22
N SER A 80 4.82 -6.04 -10.49
CA SER A 80 5.77 -7.15 -10.33
C SER A 80 5.84 -7.67 -8.89
N LEU A 81 5.42 -6.88 -7.91
CA LEU A 81 5.46 -7.26 -6.51
C LEU A 81 4.18 -7.94 -6.03
N TYR A 82 3.09 -7.92 -6.81
CA TYR A 82 1.82 -8.49 -6.36
C TYR A 82 1.02 -9.21 -7.46
N GLN A 83 1.40 -9.11 -8.73
CA GLN A 83 0.60 -9.69 -9.82
C GLN A 83 0.46 -11.21 -9.73
N HIS A 84 1.35 -11.86 -9.01
CA HIS A 84 1.30 -13.31 -8.80
C HIS A 84 0.29 -13.73 -7.73
N ILE A 85 -0.28 -12.76 -7.00
CA ILE A 85 -1.26 -13.03 -5.95
C ILE A 85 -2.64 -13.03 -6.58
N GLY A 86 -3.34 -14.16 -6.47
CA GLY A 86 -4.69 -14.29 -7.02
C GLY A 86 -5.75 -13.62 -6.17
N PRO A 87 -7.03 -13.71 -6.61
CA PRO A 87 -8.14 -13.18 -5.83
C PRO A 87 -8.21 -13.86 -4.46
N LEU A 88 -8.54 -13.08 -3.43
CA LEU A 88 -8.55 -13.52 -2.05
C LEU A 88 -9.85 -13.12 -1.37
N SER A 89 -10.23 -13.84 -0.33
CA SER A 89 -11.27 -13.36 0.58
C SER A 89 -10.70 -12.15 1.35
N ARG A 90 -11.59 -11.39 1.99
CA ARG A 90 -11.15 -10.25 2.79
C ARG A 90 -10.19 -10.67 3.91
N ALA A 91 -10.50 -11.78 4.59
CA ALA A 91 -9.64 -12.28 5.67
C ALA A 91 -8.27 -12.70 5.15
N GLU A 92 -8.24 -13.43 4.03
CA GLU A 92 -6.98 -13.82 3.39
C GLU A 92 -6.18 -12.60 2.94
N ALA A 93 -6.86 -11.60 2.36
CA ALA A 93 -6.20 -10.39 1.89
C ALA A 93 -5.51 -9.63 3.03
N LEU A 94 -6.15 -9.56 4.20
CA LEU A 94 -5.55 -8.93 5.37
C LEU A 94 -4.28 -9.64 5.81
N GLU A 95 -4.29 -10.97 5.81
CA GLU A 95 -3.10 -11.75 6.17
C GLU A 95 -1.98 -11.61 5.14
N VAL A 96 -2.33 -11.65 3.85
CA VAL A 96 -1.36 -11.50 2.77
C VAL A 96 -0.77 -10.10 2.78
N GLU A 97 -1.56 -9.07 3.03
CA GLU A 97 -1.07 -7.69 3.15
C GLU A 97 0.00 -7.58 4.21
N LYS A 98 -0.25 -8.12 5.41
CA LYS A 98 0.71 -8.09 6.51
C LYS A 98 1.97 -8.89 6.19
N GLY A 99 1.81 -10.09 5.64
CA GLY A 99 2.93 -10.95 5.29
C GLY A 99 3.80 -10.35 4.21
N LEU A 100 3.18 -9.76 3.19
CA LEU A 100 3.91 -9.12 2.11
C LEU A 100 4.67 -7.90 2.61
N ALA A 101 4.07 -7.09 3.48
CA ALA A 101 4.74 -5.94 4.07
C ALA A 101 6.00 -6.36 4.84
N LEU A 102 5.90 -7.43 5.65
CA LEU A 102 7.04 -7.94 6.39
C LEU A 102 8.13 -8.45 5.46
N GLU A 103 7.75 -9.19 4.42
CA GLU A 103 8.71 -9.72 3.46
C GLU A 103 9.45 -8.60 2.73
N LEU A 104 8.74 -7.56 2.29
CA LEU A 104 9.35 -6.43 1.61
C LEU A 104 10.28 -5.65 2.53
N ARG A 105 9.91 -5.50 3.80
CA ARG A 105 10.81 -4.88 4.79
C ARG A 105 12.09 -5.68 4.96
N ARG A 106 12.01 -7.01 4.97
CA ARG A 106 13.19 -7.87 5.04
C ARG A 106 14.11 -7.70 3.85
N LYS A 107 13.54 -7.38 2.69
CA LYS A 107 14.31 -7.13 1.45
C LYS A 107 14.96 -5.75 1.43
N GLY A 108 14.65 -4.89 2.39
CA GLY A 108 15.25 -3.56 2.51
C GLY A 108 14.35 -2.40 2.12
N TYR A 109 13.11 -2.65 1.74
CA TYR A 109 12.15 -1.58 1.45
C TYR A 109 11.61 -0.95 2.73
N ALA A 110 11.26 0.32 2.67
CA ALA A 110 10.44 0.95 3.69
C ALA A 110 8.98 0.75 3.28
N VAL A 111 8.17 0.15 4.16
CA VAL A 111 6.81 -0.23 3.81
C VAL A 111 5.81 0.40 4.76
N TRP A 112 4.75 0.95 4.19
CA TRP A 112 3.60 1.46 4.93
C TRP A 112 2.36 0.62 4.59
N THR A 113 1.58 0.30 5.61
CA THR A 113 0.28 -0.34 5.46
C THR A 113 -0.75 0.44 6.26
N ASN A 114 -2.00 0.28 5.91
CA ASN A 114 -3.07 0.82 6.74
C ASN A 114 -3.25 0.00 8.01
#